data_d17b1e23c763465071eb1057ce558aec
#
_entry.id   d17b1e23c763465071eb1057ce558aec
#
_cell.length_a   1.000
_cell.length_b   1.000
_cell.length_c   1.000
_cell.angle_alpha   90.00
_cell.angle_beta   90.00
_cell.angle_gamma   90.00
#
_symmetry.space_group_name_H-M   'P 1'
#
loop_
_entity.id
_entity.type
_entity.pdbx_description
1 polymer ?
#
loop_
_entity_poly.entity_id
_entity_poly.type
_entity_poly.pdbx_seq_one_letter_code
_entity_poly.pdbx_strand_id
1 'polypeptide(L)'
;GSSRDIGVITSKLPVLSETGGRVNRVGFTRKVRKGTFEKFGFFYEYTAESVDFDSDPELMNHINRETITGASKINEDSLQIDLINAAGTVRYAGTALNISGVSEEITYASLMRLGIELDNNLTPKQTTVITGTRNVDTVTIPAARVLYIGSELLPTLKAMKDLHGNPAFIAVQHYANGSTTLTGEVGAVDQFRIVVVPEMVKWEGRGAASTNPDFYGNGTNLDVFPMLVVGEKSFTVISFQTDGKNVKFEQTHKKPGKETADHHDPYGEKGFMSIKWYYGFMAIRPERIALVYTAAKM
;
A
#
# COMPACT_ATOMS: atom_id res chain seq x y z
N GLY A 1 1.95 14.56 -17.87
CA GLY A 1 1.85 15.86 -17.24
C GLY A 1 0.76 15.90 -16.18
N SER A 2 0.95 16.69 -15.13
CA SER A 2 -0.01 16.83 -14.04
C SER A 2 -1.01 17.95 -14.38
N SER A 3 -2.26 17.84 -13.95
CA SER A 3 -3.26 18.91 -14.10
C SER A 3 -2.90 20.21 -13.37
N ARG A 4 -1.89 20.19 -12.51
CA ARG A 4 -1.29 21.36 -11.87
C ARG A 4 -0.24 22.08 -12.74
N ASP A 5 0.07 21.54 -13.92
CA ASP A 5 1.04 22.13 -14.82
C ASP A 5 0.47 23.38 -15.54
N ILE A 6 -0.84 23.53 -15.52
CA ILE A 6 -1.52 24.74 -15.91
C ILE A 6 -1.52 25.68 -14.71
N GLY A 7 -1.00 26.90 -14.89
CA GLY A 7 -0.92 27.87 -13.81
C GLY A 7 -2.21 28.00 -13.02
N VAL A 8 -2.10 28.12 -11.71
CA VAL A 8 -3.27 28.27 -10.83
C VAL A 8 -3.97 29.56 -11.19
N ILE A 9 -5.18 29.44 -11.71
CA ILE A 9 -6.04 30.58 -11.99
C ILE A 9 -6.73 30.94 -10.68
N THR A 10 -6.19 31.92 -9.98
CA THR A 10 -6.71 32.37 -8.68
C THR A 10 -7.88 33.36 -8.79
N SER A 11 -8.12 33.86 -10.00
CA SER A 11 -9.19 34.80 -10.29
C SER A 11 -9.91 34.43 -11.58
N LYS A 12 -11.16 34.90 -11.70
CA LYS A 12 -11.93 34.74 -12.94
C LYS A 12 -11.21 35.43 -14.10
N LEU A 13 -10.97 34.70 -15.18
CA LEU A 13 -10.40 35.27 -16.39
C LEU A 13 -11.32 36.33 -16.98
N PRO A 14 -10.77 37.44 -17.49
CA PRO A 14 -11.57 38.41 -18.21
C PRO A 14 -12.25 37.80 -19.42
N VAL A 15 -13.43 38.29 -19.75
CA VAL A 15 -14.15 37.87 -20.94
C VAL A 15 -13.38 38.27 -22.19
N LEU A 16 -13.29 37.40 -23.18
CA LEU A 16 -12.71 37.67 -24.47
C LEU A 16 -13.56 38.71 -25.21
N SER A 17 -12.95 39.71 -25.86
CA SER A 17 -13.65 40.66 -26.71
C SER A 17 -13.63 40.19 -28.18
N GLU A 18 -14.74 40.38 -28.91
CA GLU A 18 -14.90 39.98 -30.28
C GLU A 18 -14.00 40.76 -31.25
N THR A 19 -13.73 42.00 -30.95
CA THR A 19 -12.84 42.89 -31.71
C THR A 19 -11.80 43.53 -30.84
N GLY A 20 -10.53 43.56 -31.28
CA GLY A 20 -9.42 44.21 -30.55
C GLY A 20 -8.80 43.43 -29.41
N GLY A 21 -9.05 42.19 -29.40
CA GLY A 21 -8.34 41.04 -28.81
C GLY A 21 -7.70 41.22 -27.45
N ARG A 22 -8.45 41.06 -26.36
CA ARG A 22 -7.84 40.53 -25.14
C ARG A 22 -7.46 39.07 -25.35
N VAL A 23 -6.17 38.76 -25.27
CA VAL A 23 -5.65 37.40 -25.31
C VAL A 23 -5.32 36.99 -23.89
N ASN A 24 -6.09 36.05 -23.31
CA ASN A 24 -5.81 35.48 -22.02
C ASN A 24 -4.71 34.42 -22.18
N ARG A 25 -3.45 34.82 -21.91
CA ARG A 25 -2.33 33.90 -22.00
C ARG A 25 -2.11 33.19 -20.67
N VAL A 26 -2.18 31.87 -20.71
CA VAL A 26 -1.88 31.01 -19.55
C VAL A 26 -0.58 30.25 -19.82
N GLY A 27 0.33 30.30 -18.87
CA GLY A 27 1.58 29.53 -18.88
C GLY A 27 1.35 28.12 -18.33
N PHE A 28 2.23 27.21 -18.67
CA PHE A 28 2.30 25.89 -18.04
C PHE A 28 3.74 25.57 -17.62
N THR A 29 3.87 24.79 -16.55
CA THR A 29 5.15 24.25 -16.09
C THR A 29 5.15 22.74 -16.19
N ARG A 30 6.20 22.19 -16.75
CA ARG A 30 6.40 20.73 -16.84
C ARG A 30 7.23 20.27 -15.66
N LYS A 31 6.68 19.35 -14.86
CA LYS A 31 7.43 18.62 -13.83
C LYS A 31 7.79 17.25 -14.35
N VAL A 32 9.07 16.91 -14.24
CA VAL A 32 9.57 15.57 -14.58
C VAL A 32 9.78 14.80 -13.29
N ARG A 33 9.20 13.63 -13.19
CA ARG A 33 9.45 12.66 -12.12
C ARG A 33 10.27 11.51 -12.69
N LYS A 34 11.24 11.06 -11.94
CA LYS A 34 12.07 9.90 -12.29
C LYS A 34 11.78 8.78 -11.31
N GLY A 35 11.59 7.57 -11.80
CA GLY A 35 11.52 6.34 -11.02
C GLY A 35 12.65 5.43 -11.47
N THR A 36 13.19 4.67 -10.55
CA THR A 36 14.15 3.60 -10.80
C THR A 36 13.48 2.26 -10.55
N PHE A 37 14.01 1.22 -11.15
CA PHE A 37 13.60 -0.15 -10.86
C PHE A 37 14.83 -0.98 -10.53
N GLU A 38 14.65 -1.95 -9.68
CA GLU A 38 15.68 -2.84 -9.20
C GLU A 38 15.27 -4.28 -9.47
N LYS A 39 16.27 -5.15 -9.56
CA LYS A 39 16.08 -6.58 -9.77
C LYS A 39 16.18 -7.29 -8.43
N PHE A 40 15.13 -8.02 -8.09
CA PHE A 40 15.06 -8.86 -6.92
C PHE A 40 15.01 -10.32 -7.31
N GLY A 41 15.42 -11.18 -6.41
CA GLY A 41 15.34 -12.60 -6.60
C GLY A 41 15.90 -13.37 -5.40
N PHE A 42 15.44 -14.59 -5.25
CA PHE A 42 15.98 -15.55 -4.30
C PHE A 42 15.94 -16.94 -4.92
N PHE A 43 16.66 -17.86 -4.32
CA PHE A 43 16.66 -19.25 -4.74
C PHE A 43 16.65 -20.18 -3.52
N TYR A 44 16.12 -21.36 -3.75
CA TYR A 44 16.12 -22.48 -2.81
C TYR A 44 16.90 -23.63 -3.43
N GLU A 45 17.84 -24.18 -2.67
CA GLU A 45 18.68 -25.30 -3.07
C GLU A 45 18.20 -26.58 -2.37
N TYR A 46 18.15 -27.69 -3.07
CA TYR A 46 17.77 -28.99 -2.55
C TYR A 46 18.63 -30.08 -3.16
N THR A 47 18.71 -31.23 -2.49
CA THR A 47 19.50 -32.37 -2.94
C THR A 47 18.62 -33.48 -3.52
N ALA A 48 19.18 -34.33 -4.38
CA ALA A 48 18.49 -35.49 -4.91
C ALA A 48 17.96 -36.41 -3.79
N GLU A 49 18.79 -36.61 -2.75
CA GLU A 49 18.42 -37.43 -1.60
C GLU A 49 17.22 -36.87 -0.85
N SER A 50 17.12 -35.53 -0.71
CA SER A 50 15.97 -34.92 -0.01
C SER A 50 14.65 -35.15 -0.73
N VAL A 51 14.68 -35.34 -2.05
CA VAL A 51 13.49 -35.63 -2.85
C VAL A 51 13.21 -37.13 -2.91
N ASP A 52 14.26 -37.95 -3.03
CA ASP A 52 14.14 -39.42 -3.15
C ASP A 52 13.68 -40.08 -1.85
N PHE A 53 14.06 -39.52 -0.70
CA PHE A 53 13.65 -40.01 0.62
C PHE A 53 12.42 -39.32 1.19
N ASP A 54 11.86 -38.33 0.50
CA ASP A 54 10.61 -37.72 0.91
C ASP A 54 9.41 -38.60 0.53
N SER A 55 8.50 -38.72 1.46
CA SER A 55 7.25 -39.48 1.26
C SER A 55 6.14 -38.68 0.56
N ASP A 56 6.36 -37.37 0.33
CA ASP A 56 5.38 -36.49 -0.32
C ASP A 56 5.61 -36.36 -1.82
N PRO A 57 4.79 -36.99 -2.67
CA PRO A 57 4.93 -36.92 -4.12
C PRO A 57 4.64 -35.51 -4.68
N GLU A 58 4.04 -34.61 -3.89
CA GLU A 58 3.69 -33.25 -4.30
C GLU A 58 4.67 -32.18 -3.76
N LEU A 59 5.74 -32.57 -3.08
CA LEU A 59 6.71 -31.65 -2.47
C LEU A 59 7.15 -30.55 -3.42
N MET A 60 7.49 -30.89 -4.67
CA MET A 60 7.95 -29.91 -5.65
C MET A 60 6.86 -28.89 -6.05
N ASN A 61 5.61 -29.33 -6.12
CA ASN A 61 4.48 -28.43 -6.40
C ASN A 61 4.22 -27.51 -5.22
N HIS A 62 4.40 -28.01 -4.01
CA HIS A 62 4.28 -27.23 -2.79
C HIS A 62 5.38 -26.14 -2.73
N ILE A 63 6.64 -26.50 -2.95
CA ILE A 63 7.77 -25.56 -2.99
C ILE A 63 7.54 -24.49 -4.06
N ASN A 64 7.09 -24.86 -5.26
CA ASN A 64 6.76 -23.90 -6.33
C ASN A 64 5.73 -22.88 -5.88
N ARG A 65 4.64 -23.34 -5.28
CA ARG A 65 3.57 -22.46 -4.80
C ARG A 65 4.06 -21.51 -3.71
N GLU A 66 4.80 -22.04 -2.73
CA GLU A 66 5.35 -21.24 -1.63
C GLU A 66 6.37 -20.20 -2.14
N THR A 67 7.19 -20.55 -3.14
CA THR A 67 8.14 -19.63 -3.76
C THR A 67 7.44 -18.44 -4.43
N ILE A 68 6.36 -18.69 -5.18
CA ILE A 68 5.59 -17.63 -5.84
C ILE A 68 4.86 -16.77 -4.80
N THR A 69 4.29 -17.40 -3.76
CA THR A 69 3.62 -16.70 -2.67
C THR A 69 4.60 -15.81 -1.91
N GLY A 70 5.79 -16.31 -1.59
CA GLY A 70 6.84 -15.55 -0.93
C GLY A 70 7.32 -14.35 -1.76
N ALA A 71 7.52 -14.53 -3.06
CA ALA A 71 7.89 -13.44 -3.96
C ALA A 71 6.81 -12.36 -4.04
N SER A 72 5.53 -12.77 -4.04
CA SER A 72 4.40 -11.83 -4.03
C SER A 72 4.34 -11.04 -2.73
N LYS A 73 4.56 -11.68 -1.57
CA LYS A 73 4.63 -11.01 -0.26
C LYS A 73 5.75 -9.98 -0.21
N ILE A 74 6.97 -10.34 -0.59
CA ILE A 74 8.12 -9.41 -0.62
C ILE A 74 7.81 -8.19 -1.49
N ASN A 75 7.13 -8.39 -2.61
CA ASN A 75 6.76 -7.28 -3.49
C ASN A 75 5.70 -6.36 -2.87
N GLU A 76 4.75 -6.91 -2.13
CA GLU A 76 3.74 -6.14 -1.40
C GLU A 76 4.34 -5.38 -0.21
N ASP A 77 5.25 -6.00 0.53
CA ASP A 77 5.98 -5.35 1.63
C ASP A 77 6.83 -4.18 1.11
N SER A 78 7.51 -4.38 -0.02
CA SER A 78 8.29 -3.30 -0.67
C SER A 78 7.38 -2.14 -1.08
N LEU A 79 6.21 -2.42 -1.66
CA LEU A 79 5.23 -1.39 -2.02
C LEU A 79 4.72 -0.64 -0.79
N GLN A 80 4.46 -1.34 0.30
CA GLN A 80 4.00 -0.74 1.55
C GLN A 80 5.04 0.23 2.12
N ILE A 81 6.31 -0.19 2.19
CA ILE A 81 7.42 0.64 2.66
C ILE A 81 7.60 1.88 1.76
N ASP A 82 7.54 1.70 0.45
CA ASP A 82 7.68 2.80 -0.49
C ASP A 82 6.53 3.81 -0.40
N LEU A 83 5.30 3.36 -0.21
CA LEU A 83 4.14 4.22 0.00
C LEU A 83 4.25 5.02 1.31
N ILE A 84 4.71 4.38 2.38
CA ILE A 84 4.93 5.03 3.68
C ILE A 84 6.01 6.13 3.53
N ASN A 85 7.11 5.81 2.86
CA ASN A 85 8.20 6.77 2.64
C ASN A 85 7.83 7.90 1.67
N ALA A 86 6.93 7.64 0.73
CA ALA A 86 6.49 8.62 -0.27
C ALA A 86 5.35 9.52 0.20
N ALA A 87 4.80 9.29 1.39
CA ALA A 87 3.68 10.07 1.91
C ALA A 87 4.03 11.56 2.02
N GLY A 88 3.30 12.39 1.27
CA GLY A 88 3.48 13.85 1.30
C GLY A 88 2.74 14.53 2.43
N THR A 89 1.73 13.86 3.00
CA THR A 89 0.96 14.33 4.15
C THR A 89 1.17 13.37 5.30
N VAL A 90 1.93 13.78 6.31
CA VAL A 90 2.21 12.96 7.51
C VAL A 90 1.61 13.63 8.73
N ARG A 91 0.86 12.87 9.52
CA ARG A 91 0.21 13.30 10.75
C ARG A 91 0.47 12.30 11.88
N TYR A 92 0.36 12.79 13.09
CA TYR A 92 0.52 12.00 14.32
C TYR A 92 -0.74 12.15 15.17
N ALA A 93 -1.13 11.10 15.87
CA ALA A 93 -2.26 11.17 16.79
C ALA A 93 -1.96 12.08 17.99
N GLY A 94 -3.00 12.70 18.53
CA GLY A 94 -2.91 13.61 19.64
C GLY A 94 -2.11 14.87 19.34
N THR A 95 -1.20 15.23 20.23
CA THR A 95 -0.32 16.41 20.14
C THR A 95 1.08 16.08 19.64
N ALA A 96 1.34 14.84 19.23
CA ALA A 96 2.64 14.37 18.79
C ALA A 96 3.10 15.09 17.52
N LEU A 97 4.41 15.35 17.42
CA LEU A 97 5.08 15.94 16.25
C LEU A 97 6.01 14.94 15.55
N ASN A 98 6.23 13.80 16.15
CA ASN A 98 7.10 12.73 15.66
C ASN A 98 6.61 11.37 16.17
N ILE A 99 7.19 10.29 15.66
CA ILE A 99 6.83 8.92 16.05
C ILE A 99 7.04 8.69 17.56
N SER A 100 8.17 9.16 18.12
CA SER A 100 8.49 8.97 19.52
C SER A 100 7.61 9.77 20.49
N GLY A 101 6.83 10.71 20.00
CA GLY A 101 5.85 11.46 20.80
C GLY A 101 4.43 10.89 20.74
N VAL A 102 4.17 9.84 19.96
CA VAL A 102 2.83 9.25 19.84
C VAL A 102 2.46 8.55 21.14
N SER A 103 1.47 9.11 21.84
CA SER A 103 0.96 8.64 23.13
C SER A 103 -0.53 8.34 23.13
N GLU A 104 -1.23 8.71 22.07
CA GLU A 104 -2.69 8.68 22.01
C GLU A 104 -3.20 7.91 20.79
N GLU A 105 -4.44 7.46 20.89
CA GLU A 105 -5.17 6.91 19.76
C GLU A 105 -5.68 8.00 18.83
N ILE A 106 -5.93 7.63 17.57
CA ILE A 106 -6.54 8.51 16.59
C ILE A 106 -7.97 8.87 16.99
N THR A 107 -8.36 10.12 16.83
CA THR A 107 -9.72 10.61 17.10
C THR A 107 -10.49 10.89 15.81
N TYR A 108 -11.81 10.90 15.90
CA TYR A 108 -12.70 11.28 14.78
C TYR A 108 -12.37 12.67 14.23
N ALA A 109 -12.12 13.64 15.11
CA ALA A 109 -11.72 15.00 14.72
C ALA A 109 -10.39 15.01 13.91
N SER A 110 -9.44 14.15 14.25
CA SER A 110 -8.18 14.02 13.51
C SER A 110 -8.41 13.43 12.10
N LEU A 111 -9.31 12.46 11.96
CA LEU A 111 -9.71 11.92 10.65
C LEU A 111 -10.43 12.97 9.79
N MET A 112 -11.31 13.77 10.38
CA MET A 112 -11.97 14.88 9.67
C MET A 112 -10.94 15.90 9.16
N ARG A 113 -9.96 16.29 10.00
CA ARG A 113 -8.87 17.20 9.59
C ARG A 113 -8.04 16.62 8.45
N LEU A 114 -7.74 15.33 8.51
CA LEU A 114 -7.07 14.63 7.42
C LEU A 114 -7.89 14.68 6.13
N GLY A 115 -9.20 14.48 6.23
CA GLY A 115 -10.14 14.61 5.12
C GLY A 115 -10.10 16.00 4.46
N ILE A 116 -10.15 17.06 5.26
CA ILE A 116 -10.06 18.45 4.79
C ILE A 116 -8.71 18.71 4.10
N GLU A 117 -7.61 18.20 4.65
CA GLU A 117 -6.29 18.35 4.06
C GLU A 117 -6.17 17.65 2.70
N LEU A 118 -6.73 16.45 2.58
CA LEU A 118 -6.81 15.72 1.31
C LEU A 118 -7.72 16.42 0.29
N ASP A 119 -8.78 17.09 0.73
CA ASP A 119 -9.62 17.93 -0.14
C ASP A 119 -8.84 19.15 -0.64
N ASN A 120 -8.09 19.82 0.23
CA ASN A 120 -7.21 20.95 -0.15
C ASN A 120 -6.11 20.49 -1.14
N ASN A 121 -5.62 19.28 -1.02
CA ASN A 121 -4.67 18.68 -1.95
C ASN A 121 -5.32 18.17 -3.25
N LEU A 122 -6.62 18.41 -3.44
CA LEU A 122 -7.40 17.94 -4.58
C LEU A 122 -7.25 16.43 -4.82
N THR A 123 -7.29 15.66 -3.74
CA THR A 123 -7.21 14.20 -3.79
C THR A 123 -8.57 13.64 -4.17
N PRO A 124 -8.72 13.02 -5.36
CA PRO A 124 -10.01 12.48 -5.76
C PRO A 124 -10.39 11.31 -4.87
N LYS A 125 -11.70 11.15 -4.66
CA LYS A 125 -12.25 9.95 -4.04
C LYS A 125 -12.27 8.83 -5.07
N GLN A 126 -11.99 7.61 -4.65
CA GLN A 126 -12.05 6.45 -5.51
C GLN A 126 -13.51 6.11 -5.83
N THR A 127 -13.79 5.89 -7.09
CA THR A 127 -15.12 5.51 -7.59
C THR A 127 -15.11 4.16 -8.29
N THR A 128 -13.93 3.64 -8.59
CA THR A 128 -13.74 2.36 -9.28
C THR A 128 -12.67 1.54 -8.58
N VAL A 129 -12.87 0.23 -8.52
CA VAL A 129 -11.92 -0.74 -7.98
C VAL A 129 -11.70 -1.84 -9.00
N ILE A 130 -10.47 -2.28 -9.12
CA ILE A 130 -10.08 -3.41 -9.96
C ILE A 130 -10.37 -4.68 -9.16
N THR A 131 -11.28 -5.52 -9.63
CA THR A 131 -11.67 -6.77 -8.95
C THR A 131 -10.98 -8.01 -9.50
N GLY A 132 -10.33 -7.90 -10.65
CA GLY A 132 -9.65 -9.01 -11.31
C GLY A 132 -8.17 -8.71 -11.59
N THR A 133 -7.50 -9.66 -12.25
CA THR A 133 -6.10 -9.52 -12.66
C THR A 133 -5.90 -8.64 -13.88
N ARG A 134 -6.99 -8.23 -14.55
CA ARG A 134 -6.99 -7.38 -15.74
C ARG A 134 -7.58 -6.01 -15.39
N ASN A 135 -7.00 -4.96 -15.94
CA ASN A 135 -7.49 -3.58 -15.77
C ASN A 135 -8.91 -3.34 -16.32
N VAL A 136 -9.49 -4.34 -16.97
CA VAL A 136 -10.84 -4.29 -17.54
C VAL A 136 -11.90 -4.72 -16.52
N ASP A 137 -11.53 -5.49 -15.50
CA ASP A 137 -12.44 -5.99 -14.47
C ASP A 137 -12.58 -4.94 -13.36
N THR A 138 -13.32 -3.87 -13.64
CA THR A 138 -13.56 -2.78 -12.69
C THR A 138 -14.98 -2.80 -12.16
N VAL A 139 -15.15 -2.52 -10.86
CA VAL A 139 -16.44 -2.32 -10.21
C VAL A 139 -16.55 -0.87 -9.75
N THR A 140 -17.70 -0.26 -10.04
CA THR A 140 -17.99 1.10 -9.55
C THR A 140 -18.45 1.03 -8.10
N ILE A 141 -17.81 1.84 -7.25
CA ILE A 141 -18.14 1.97 -5.82
C ILE A 141 -18.59 3.39 -5.49
N PRO A 142 -19.34 3.60 -4.41
CA PRO A 142 -19.60 4.95 -3.90
C PRO A 142 -18.30 5.69 -3.63
N ALA A 143 -18.26 6.97 -4.00
CA ALA A 143 -17.05 7.79 -3.89
C ALA A 143 -16.57 7.89 -2.43
N ALA A 144 -15.41 7.34 -2.15
CA ALA A 144 -14.79 7.31 -0.82
C ALA A 144 -13.27 7.27 -0.94
N ARG A 145 -12.58 7.52 0.17
CA ARG A 145 -11.13 7.29 0.28
C ARG A 145 -10.89 5.98 1.01
N VAL A 146 -9.90 5.23 0.54
CA VAL A 146 -9.52 3.96 1.18
C VAL A 146 -8.44 4.24 2.21
N LEU A 147 -8.69 3.75 3.42
CA LEU A 147 -7.78 3.81 4.56
C LEU A 147 -7.30 2.39 4.88
N TYR A 148 -6.01 2.16 4.69
CA TYR A 148 -5.36 0.89 5.00
C TYR A 148 -4.83 0.92 6.42
N ILE A 149 -5.15 -0.10 7.21
CA ILE A 149 -4.74 -0.23 8.62
C ILE A 149 -4.27 -1.65 8.94
N GLY A 150 -3.48 -1.79 10.01
CA GLY A 150 -3.22 -3.09 10.62
C GLY A 150 -4.43 -3.60 11.42
N SER A 151 -4.46 -4.90 11.67
CA SER A 151 -5.55 -5.54 12.42
C SER A 151 -5.68 -5.02 13.85
N GLU A 152 -4.57 -4.60 14.46
CA GLU A 152 -4.51 -4.10 15.83
C GLU A 152 -5.25 -2.77 16.03
N LEU A 153 -5.42 -1.98 14.97
CA LEU A 153 -6.16 -0.71 15.02
C LEU A 153 -7.68 -0.88 14.96
N LEU A 154 -8.15 -2.06 14.61
CA LEU A 154 -9.57 -2.31 14.42
C LEU A 154 -10.42 -2.07 15.69
N PRO A 155 -10.01 -2.53 16.89
CA PRO A 155 -10.75 -2.23 18.12
C PRO A 155 -10.85 -0.73 18.39
N THR A 156 -9.76 0.02 18.22
CA THR A 156 -9.72 1.48 18.37
C THR A 156 -10.72 2.19 17.45
N LEU A 157 -10.79 1.78 16.17
CA LEU A 157 -11.71 2.38 15.21
C LEU A 157 -13.17 2.00 15.47
N LYS A 158 -13.45 0.76 15.91
CA LYS A 158 -14.79 0.31 16.26
C LYS A 158 -15.33 1.03 17.51
N ALA A 159 -14.48 1.38 18.45
CA ALA A 159 -14.82 2.11 19.65
C ALA A 159 -14.94 3.64 19.44
N MET A 160 -14.53 4.14 18.25
CA MET A 160 -14.50 5.57 17.95
C MET A 160 -15.90 6.19 17.98
N LYS A 161 -15.98 7.37 18.57
CA LYS A 161 -17.21 8.18 18.64
C LYS A 161 -17.09 9.43 17.76
N ASP A 162 -18.20 9.85 17.20
CA ASP A 162 -18.31 11.10 16.47
C ASP A 162 -18.28 12.33 17.41
N LEU A 163 -18.40 13.52 16.85
CA LEU A 163 -18.42 14.78 17.61
C LEU A 163 -19.62 14.91 18.55
N HIS A 164 -20.65 14.10 18.37
CA HIS A 164 -21.90 14.09 19.16
C HIS A 164 -21.94 12.93 20.18
N GLY A 165 -20.88 12.09 20.21
CA GLY A 165 -20.78 10.95 21.11
C GLY A 165 -21.44 9.66 20.60
N ASN A 166 -21.94 9.64 19.34
CA ASN A 166 -22.48 8.45 18.73
C ASN A 166 -21.35 7.58 18.13
N PRO A 167 -21.58 6.26 17.96
CA PRO A 167 -20.62 5.41 17.25
C PRO A 167 -20.33 5.95 15.83
N ALA A 168 -19.05 6.22 15.55
CA ALA A 168 -18.63 6.74 14.25
C ALA A 168 -18.36 5.63 13.22
N PHE A 169 -18.07 4.43 13.68
CA PHE A 169 -17.79 3.30 12.84
C PHE A 169 -19.07 2.64 12.32
N ILE A 170 -19.17 2.51 11.00
CA ILE A 170 -20.26 1.81 10.33
C ILE A 170 -19.69 0.51 9.75
N ALA A 171 -20.17 -0.63 10.25
CA ALA A 171 -19.71 -1.92 9.74
C ALA A 171 -20.14 -2.13 8.27
N VAL A 172 -19.30 -2.81 7.51
CA VAL A 172 -19.53 -3.07 6.08
C VAL A 172 -20.89 -3.74 5.81
N GLN A 173 -21.39 -4.55 6.74
CA GLN A 173 -22.68 -5.23 6.65
C GLN A 173 -23.89 -4.27 6.56
N HIS A 174 -23.74 -3.04 7.01
CA HIS A 174 -24.84 -2.07 7.03
C HIS A 174 -24.96 -1.25 5.74
N TYR A 175 -23.92 -1.14 4.92
CA TYR A 175 -23.96 -0.29 3.73
C TYR A 175 -23.49 -0.96 2.44
N ALA A 176 -22.81 -2.11 2.51
CA ALA A 176 -22.26 -2.75 1.33
C ALA A 176 -23.15 -3.83 0.77
N ASN A 177 -23.37 -3.76 -0.53
CA ASN A 177 -23.86 -4.90 -1.33
C ASN A 177 -22.66 -5.73 -1.75
N GLY A 178 -22.78 -7.04 -1.81
CA GLY A 178 -21.65 -7.96 -2.06
C GLY A 178 -20.79 -7.64 -3.30
N SER A 179 -21.33 -6.90 -4.27
CA SER A 179 -20.60 -6.47 -5.48
C SER A 179 -19.80 -5.17 -5.31
N THR A 180 -20.00 -4.41 -4.22
CA THR A 180 -19.36 -3.10 -4.00
C THR A 180 -18.35 -3.10 -2.86
N THR A 181 -18.12 -4.25 -2.24
CA THR A 181 -17.20 -4.41 -1.11
C THR A 181 -15.77 -4.63 -1.58
N LEU A 182 -14.82 -3.93 -0.97
CA LEU A 182 -13.40 -4.15 -1.20
C LEU A 182 -12.93 -5.41 -0.46
N THR A 183 -11.95 -6.10 -1.01
CA THR A 183 -11.32 -7.23 -0.31
C THR A 183 -10.67 -6.74 0.99
N GLY A 184 -11.04 -7.34 2.13
CA GLY A 184 -10.54 -6.94 3.44
C GLY A 184 -11.21 -5.70 4.03
N GLU A 185 -12.27 -5.17 3.40
CA GLU A 185 -13.04 -4.06 3.94
C GLU A 185 -13.85 -4.50 5.15
N VAL A 186 -13.74 -3.73 6.24
CA VAL A 186 -14.42 -4.03 7.51
C VAL A 186 -15.49 -3.00 7.86
N GLY A 187 -15.39 -1.80 7.35
CA GLY A 187 -16.34 -0.74 7.65
C GLY A 187 -15.91 0.61 7.09
N ALA A 188 -16.60 1.64 7.50
CA ALA A 188 -16.33 3.03 7.14
C ALA A 188 -16.40 3.96 8.35
N VAL A 189 -15.59 5.00 8.35
CA VAL A 189 -15.64 6.13 9.27
C VAL A 189 -15.57 7.40 8.45
N ASP A 190 -16.57 8.27 8.58
CA ASP A 190 -16.71 9.50 7.79
C ASP A 190 -16.60 9.21 6.29
N GLN A 191 -15.65 9.81 5.60
CA GLN A 191 -15.38 9.61 4.16
C GLN A 191 -14.38 8.49 3.84
N PHE A 192 -13.90 7.77 4.86
CA PHE A 192 -12.91 6.73 4.72
C PHE A 192 -13.52 5.34 4.79
N ARG A 193 -13.24 4.51 3.78
CA ARG A 193 -13.51 3.07 3.81
C ARG A 193 -12.27 2.36 4.35
N ILE A 194 -12.46 1.53 5.35
CA ILE A 194 -11.38 0.91 6.11
C ILE A 194 -11.12 -0.49 5.58
N VAL A 195 -9.89 -0.71 5.12
CA VAL A 195 -9.38 -2.01 4.68
C VAL A 195 -8.30 -2.47 5.64
N VAL A 196 -8.46 -3.67 6.17
CA VAL A 196 -7.48 -4.29 7.06
C VAL A 196 -6.44 -5.02 6.25
N VAL A 197 -5.16 -4.71 6.52
CA VAL A 197 -3.99 -5.39 5.98
C VAL A 197 -3.32 -6.13 7.15
N PRO A 198 -3.43 -7.47 7.23
CA PRO A 198 -2.95 -8.23 8.40
C PRO A 198 -1.46 -8.10 8.67
N GLU A 199 -0.66 -7.93 7.62
CA GLU A 199 0.80 -7.81 7.68
C GLU A 199 1.26 -6.35 7.54
N MET A 200 0.49 -5.38 8.09
CA MET A 200 0.86 -3.97 8.05
C MET A 200 2.09 -3.72 8.90
N VAL A 201 3.07 -2.98 8.36
CA VAL A 201 4.28 -2.57 9.09
C VAL A 201 3.89 -1.80 10.35
N LYS A 202 4.55 -2.09 11.47
CA LYS A 202 4.38 -1.37 12.74
C LYS A 202 5.74 -1.07 13.36
N TRP A 203 5.79 -0.09 14.23
CA TRP A 203 7.01 0.29 14.95
C TRP A 203 6.87 -0.08 16.43
N GLU A 204 7.41 -1.23 16.79
CA GLU A 204 7.36 -1.74 18.16
C GLU A 204 8.23 -0.89 19.09
N GLY A 205 7.63 -0.42 20.20
CA GLY A 205 8.32 0.36 21.23
C GLY A 205 8.92 1.67 20.76
N ARG A 206 8.42 2.28 19.69
CA ARG A 206 8.92 3.55 19.14
C ARG A 206 8.09 4.76 19.52
N GLY A 207 6.94 4.57 20.14
CA GLY A 207 6.07 5.64 20.63
C GLY A 207 6.56 6.23 21.95
N ALA A 208 5.71 7.05 22.57
CA ALA A 208 5.98 7.66 23.85
C ALA A 208 6.09 6.61 24.95
N ALA A 209 6.82 6.96 26.01
CA ALA A 209 6.91 6.13 27.19
C ALA A 209 5.54 6.03 27.86
N SER A 210 5.07 4.82 28.06
CA SER A 210 3.81 4.53 28.76
C SER A 210 3.84 3.11 29.32
N THR A 211 3.30 2.99 30.52
CA THR A 211 3.07 1.69 31.20
C THR A 211 1.59 1.33 31.22
N ASN A 212 0.75 2.07 30.47
CA ASN A 212 -0.68 1.80 30.41
C ASN A 212 -0.94 0.45 29.71
N PRO A 213 -1.51 -0.55 30.40
CA PRO A 213 -1.77 -1.88 29.84
C PRO A 213 -2.87 -1.90 28.77
N ASP A 214 -3.65 -0.83 28.65
CA ASP A 214 -4.72 -0.74 27.65
C ASP A 214 -4.21 -0.53 26.22
N PHE A 215 -2.93 -0.22 26.07
CA PHE A 215 -2.30 0.03 24.76
C PHE A 215 -1.26 -1.03 24.42
N TYR A 216 -1.14 -1.32 23.15
CA TYR A 216 -0.02 -2.12 22.64
C TYR A 216 1.31 -1.43 22.89
N GLY A 217 2.26 -2.17 23.44
CA GLY A 217 3.61 -1.67 23.74
C GLY A 217 4.51 -2.74 24.33
N ASN A 218 5.77 -2.43 24.49
CA ASN A 218 6.78 -3.33 25.07
C ASN A 218 6.90 -3.22 26.61
N GLY A 219 5.94 -2.59 27.28
CA GLY A 219 5.95 -2.32 28.73
C GLY A 219 6.75 -1.08 29.15
N THR A 220 7.47 -0.45 28.24
CA THR A 220 8.20 0.80 28.46
C THR A 220 7.71 1.90 27.54
N ASN A 221 7.56 1.59 26.26
CA ASN A 221 7.10 2.49 25.22
C ASN A 221 5.93 1.88 24.45
N LEU A 222 5.10 2.73 23.88
CA LEU A 222 3.99 2.32 23.05
C LEU A 222 4.46 1.89 21.65
N ASP A 223 3.70 0.98 21.06
CA ASP A 223 3.84 0.64 19.65
C ASP A 223 3.13 1.69 18.81
N VAL A 224 3.70 1.97 17.64
CA VAL A 224 3.14 2.94 16.71
C VAL A 224 2.68 2.24 15.45
N PHE A 225 1.44 2.50 15.09
CA PHE A 225 0.77 1.89 13.95
C PHE A 225 0.49 2.93 12.87
N PRO A 226 0.79 2.63 11.61
CA PRO A 226 0.45 3.51 10.51
C PRO A 226 -1.00 3.33 10.08
N MET A 227 -1.59 4.41 9.64
CA MET A 227 -2.84 4.44 8.90
C MET A 227 -2.54 5.10 7.55
N LEU A 228 -2.64 4.36 6.46
CA LEU A 228 -2.23 4.81 5.14
C LEU A 228 -3.47 5.11 4.27
N VAL A 229 -3.53 6.32 3.76
CA VAL A 229 -4.53 6.72 2.75
C VAL A 229 -3.84 6.92 1.42
N VAL A 230 -4.32 6.22 0.40
CA VAL A 230 -3.79 6.31 -0.96
C VAL A 230 -4.84 6.90 -1.88
N GLY A 231 -4.58 8.09 -2.39
CA GLY A 231 -5.45 8.75 -3.35
C GLY A 231 -5.30 8.19 -4.77
N GLU A 232 -6.33 8.35 -5.58
CA GLU A 232 -6.30 7.93 -6.98
C GLU A 232 -5.18 8.64 -7.75
N LYS A 233 -4.45 7.89 -8.60
CA LYS A 233 -3.34 8.38 -9.43
C LYS A 233 -2.21 9.04 -8.64
N SER A 234 -1.98 8.59 -7.40
CA SER A 234 -0.91 9.11 -6.54
C SER A 234 0.45 8.50 -6.85
N PHE A 235 0.48 7.26 -7.26
CA PHE A 235 1.71 6.51 -7.56
C PHE A 235 1.53 5.59 -8.76
N THR A 236 2.63 5.04 -9.23
CA THR A 236 2.66 3.94 -10.19
C THR A 236 3.75 2.95 -9.81
N VAL A 237 3.46 1.68 -10.02
CA VAL A 237 4.45 0.62 -9.93
C VAL A 237 4.97 0.35 -11.32
N ILE A 238 6.29 0.32 -11.46
CA ILE A 238 6.98 0.06 -12.71
C ILE A 238 7.32 -1.42 -12.72
N SER A 239 6.70 -2.19 -13.61
CA SER A 239 7.09 -3.56 -13.91
C SER A 239 7.80 -3.59 -15.25
N PHE A 240 8.85 -4.38 -15.34
CA PHE A 240 9.62 -4.53 -16.56
C PHE A 240 9.22 -5.84 -17.27
N GLN A 241 8.87 -5.74 -18.55
CA GLN A 241 8.66 -6.91 -19.40
C GLN A 241 10.01 -7.38 -19.95
N THR A 242 10.44 -8.55 -19.55
CA THR A 242 11.56 -9.24 -20.18
C THR A 242 11.09 -10.06 -21.39
N ASP A 243 11.78 -9.97 -22.50
CA ASP A 243 11.54 -10.74 -23.73
C ASP A 243 10.12 -10.59 -24.34
N GLY A 244 9.50 -9.43 -24.18
CA GLY A 244 8.16 -9.16 -24.72
C GLY A 244 7.04 -9.98 -24.07
N LYS A 245 7.31 -10.68 -22.99
CA LYS A 245 6.34 -11.48 -22.23
C LYS A 245 5.85 -10.72 -21.00
N ASN A 246 4.55 -10.78 -20.79
CA ASN A 246 3.89 -10.18 -19.64
C ASN A 246 4.05 -11.07 -18.37
N VAL A 247 5.29 -11.39 -18.00
CA VAL A 247 5.58 -12.27 -16.87
C VAL A 247 6.06 -11.42 -15.70
N LYS A 248 5.31 -11.43 -14.61
CA LYS A 248 5.66 -10.72 -13.37
C LYS A 248 6.89 -11.35 -12.70
N PHE A 249 6.95 -12.66 -12.66
CA PHE A 249 8.01 -13.44 -12.05
C PHE A 249 8.60 -14.40 -13.06
N GLU A 250 9.94 -14.44 -13.15
CA GLU A 250 10.66 -15.43 -13.96
C GLU A 250 11.21 -16.50 -13.01
N GLN A 251 10.78 -17.73 -13.21
CA GLN A 251 11.16 -18.88 -12.41
C GLN A 251 12.07 -19.80 -13.23
N THR A 252 13.17 -20.25 -12.63
CA THR A 252 14.08 -21.23 -13.21
C THR A 252 14.20 -22.40 -12.24
N HIS A 253 14.00 -23.60 -12.76
CA HIS A 253 14.13 -24.84 -12.02
C HIS A 253 15.19 -25.73 -12.66
N LYS A 254 16.22 -26.09 -11.90
CA LYS A 254 17.24 -27.08 -12.26
C LYS A 254 17.01 -28.30 -11.38
N LYS A 255 16.62 -29.43 -11.98
CA LYS A 255 16.49 -30.71 -11.28
C LYS A 255 17.85 -31.37 -11.11
N PRO A 256 18.11 -32.10 -10.01
CA PRO A 256 19.28 -32.96 -9.90
C PRO A 256 19.30 -34.01 -11.03
N GLY A 257 20.46 -34.34 -11.53
CA GLY A 257 20.61 -35.35 -12.57
C GLY A 257 21.94 -35.29 -13.27
N LYS A 258 22.27 -36.33 -13.99
CA LYS A 258 23.57 -36.45 -14.75
C LYS A 258 23.71 -35.36 -15.81
N GLU A 259 22.61 -34.89 -16.41
CA GLU A 259 22.63 -33.86 -17.45
C GLU A 259 22.89 -32.47 -16.88
N THR A 260 22.72 -32.31 -15.57
CA THR A 260 22.92 -31.04 -14.87
C THR A 260 24.18 -31.00 -14.04
N ALA A 261 24.98 -32.08 -14.08
CA ALA A 261 26.27 -32.14 -13.43
C ALA A 261 27.24 -31.10 -14.02
N ASP A 262 27.95 -30.38 -13.16
CA ASP A 262 28.93 -29.39 -13.54
C ASP A 262 30.19 -29.48 -12.65
N HIS A 263 31.16 -28.57 -12.84
CA HIS A 263 32.39 -28.56 -12.05
C HIS A 263 32.17 -28.37 -10.54
N HIS A 264 31.06 -27.71 -10.13
CA HIS A 264 30.72 -27.49 -8.73
C HIS A 264 29.83 -28.61 -8.13
N ASP A 265 29.21 -29.39 -8.99
CA ASP A 265 28.39 -30.56 -8.65
C ASP A 265 28.65 -31.69 -9.62
N PRO A 266 29.81 -32.41 -9.48
CA PRO A 266 30.24 -33.43 -10.45
C PRO A 266 29.31 -34.64 -10.53
N TYR A 267 28.53 -34.88 -9.49
CA TYR A 267 27.60 -36.01 -9.41
C TYR A 267 26.14 -35.64 -9.79
N GLY A 268 25.88 -34.35 -9.95
CA GLY A 268 24.52 -33.85 -10.26
C GLY A 268 23.52 -34.08 -9.15
N GLU A 269 23.97 -34.00 -7.90
CA GLU A 269 23.13 -34.26 -6.71
C GLU A 269 22.35 -33.04 -6.26
N LYS A 270 22.67 -31.84 -6.77
CA LYS A 270 22.07 -30.59 -6.38
C LYS A 270 21.09 -30.06 -7.42
N GLY A 271 19.90 -29.76 -6.94
CA GLY A 271 18.90 -29.01 -7.67
C GLY A 271 18.67 -27.65 -7.05
N PHE A 272 18.15 -26.70 -7.82
CA PHE A 272 17.70 -25.43 -7.29
C PHE A 272 16.47 -24.93 -8.02
N MET A 273 15.71 -24.14 -7.29
CA MET A 273 14.62 -23.34 -7.81
C MET A 273 14.90 -21.89 -7.51
N SER A 274 14.89 -21.06 -8.54
CA SER A 274 15.11 -19.63 -8.40
C SER A 274 13.95 -18.83 -8.98
N ILE A 275 13.68 -17.69 -8.38
CA ILE A 275 12.71 -16.73 -8.85
C ILE A 275 13.34 -15.35 -8.90
N LYS A 276 13.11 -14.62 -9.97
CA LYS A 276 13.57 -13.24 -10.12
C LYS A 276 12.47 -12.38 -10.71
N TRP A 277 12.46 -11.10 -10.32
CA TRP A 277 11.53 -10.11 -10.85
C TRP A 277 12.13 -8.71 -10.81
N TYR A 278 11.49 -7.80 -11.49
CA TYR A 278 11.81 -6.39 -11.44
C TYR A 278 10.71 -5.64 -10.73
N TYR A 279 11.09 -4.76 -9.83
CA TYR A 279 10.20 -3.90 -9.09
C TYR A 279 10.71 -2.48 -9.13
N GLY A 280 9.83 -1.53 -9.33
CA GLY A 280 10.13 -0.12 -9.23
C GLY A 280 8.89 0.64 -8.78
N PHE A 281 9.11 1.67 -7.99
CA PHE A 281 8.08 2.53 -7.47
C PHE A 281 8.32 3.98 -7.89
N MET A 282 7.25 4.67 -8.23
CA MET A 282 7.32 6.10 -8.51
C MET A 282 6.09 6.81 -7.96
N ALA A 283 6.30 7.70 -6.98
CA ALA A 283 5.27 8.59 -6.52
C ALA A 283 5.06 9.72 -7.54
N ILE A 284 3.88 9.76 -8.15
CA ILE A 284 3.50 10.82 -9.10
C ILE A 284 3.05 12.06 -8.33
N ARG A 285 2.21 11.85 -7.31
CA ARG A 285 1.62 12.91 -6.49
C ARG A 285 1.68 12.56 -5.01
N PRO A 286 2.83 12.79 -4.35
CA PRO A 286 3.01 12.48 -2.93
C PRO A 286 1.96 13.15 -2.03
N GLU A 287 1.49 14.35 -2.40
CA GLU A 287 0.47 15.10 -1.67
C GLU A 287 -0.88 14.39 -1.57
N ARG A 288 -1.11 13.36 -2.39
CA ARG A 288 -2.30 12.50 -2.37
C ARG A 288 -2.13 11.23 -1.56
N ILE A 289 -0.95 11.01 -1.02
CA ILE A 289 -0.64 9.90 -0.13
C ILE A 289 -0.55 10.50 1.27
N ALA A 290 -1.40 10.03 2.17
CA ALA A 290 -1.41 10.49 3.54
C ALA A 290 -1.10 9.35 4.50
N LEU A 291 -0.36 9.66 5.55
CA LEU A 291 0.06 8.74 6.58
C LEU A 291 -0.23 9.33 7.94
N VAL A 292 -0.88 8.57 8.79
CA VAL A 292 -1.13 8.92 10.18
C VAL A 292 -0.51 7.88 11.08
N TYR A 293 0.28 8.33 12.02
CA TYR A 293 0.86 7.50 13.06
C TYR A 293 0.03 7.59 14.34
N THR A 294 -0.37 6.45 14.88
CA THR A 294 -1.25 6.38 16.05
C THR A 294 -0.86 5.21 16.97
N ALA A 295 -1.20 5.31 18.23
CA ALA A 295 -1.21 4.16 19.14
C ALA A 295 -2.53 3.37 18.94
N ALA A 296 -2.52 2.10 19.35
CA ALA A 296 -3.70 1.24 19.32
C ALA A 296 -4.02 0.75 20.72
N LYS A 297 -5.32 0.68 21.04
CA LYS A 297 -5.83 0.03 22.26
C LYS A 297 -6.04 -1.46 22.01
N MET A 298 -5.79 -2.24 23.03
CA MET A 298 -6.08 -3.68 23.07
C MET A 298 -7.59 -3.94 23.15
#